data_3988384b449cdea7bb1abdb07ed04f0b
#
_entry.id   3988384b449cdea7bb1abdb07ed04f0b
#
_cell.length_a   1.000
_cell.length_b   1.000
_cell.length_c   1.000
_cell.angle_alpha   90.00
_cell.angle_beta   90.00
_cell.angle_gamma   90.00
#
_symmetry.space_group_name_H-M   'P 1'
#
loop_
_entity.id
_entity.type
_entity.pdbx_description
1 polymer ?
#
loop_
_entity_poly.entity_id
_entity_poly.type
_entity_poly.pdbx_seq_one_letter_code
_entity_poly.pdbx_strand_id
1 'polypeptide(L)'
;MSTRRLLSQLDAMDDTIDAMEKLNNTLRAQRHDFLNHLQVVYSLMEMEEYGEANSYIEKVYGRITAVSRVLKTARAPINALLQVKLAACEKAGVQVTLNITSTWKELPISGWEMCKVLSNLIDNAIDAMADLPNGKKHLTITLTENLKEYVFSVANTGTPIAPDDQQRIFEPGVTTKSDGHGMGLFIVRETLRHYGGDIQVTSDAQETVFSGTVPKDTTIPEAKAAQENSTNA
;
A
#
# COMPACT_ATOMS: atom_id res chain seq x y z
N MET A 1 -4.37 31.69 40.65
CA MET A 1 -4.64 31.41 39.22
C MET A 1 -4.22 30.01 38.75
N SER A 2 -3.44 29.26 39.53
CA SER A 2 -2.88 27.95 39.15
C SER A 2 -3.87 26.79 39.17
N THR A 3 -4.70 26.67 40.21
CA THR A 3 -5.57 25.50 40.49
C THR A 3 -6.72 25.33 39.45
N ARG A 4 -7.28 26.43 38.98
CA ARG A 4 -8.39 26.41 38.00
C ARG A 4 -7.92 25.96 36.61
N ARG A 5 -6.68 26.27 36.28
CA ARG A 5 -6.06 25.84 35.00
C ARG A 5 -5.70 24.36 35.02
N LEU A 6 -5.28 23.82 36.15
CA LEU A 6 -5.02 22.41 36.37
C LEU A 6 -6.30 21.59 36.30
N LEU A 7 -7.38 22.04 36.91
CA LEU A 7 -8.68 21.35 36.83
C LEU A 7 -9.21 21.31 35.38
N SER A 8 -9.14 22.41 34.64
CA SER A 8 -9.58 22.42 33.24
C SER A 8 -8.70 21.54 32.32
N GLN A 9 -7.44 21.35 32.67
CA GLN A 9 -6.54 20.41 31.94
C GLN A 9 -6.87 18.96 32.28
N LEU A 10 -7.23 18.65 33.50
CA LEU A 10 -7.69 17.32 33.91
C LEU A 10 -9.00 16.95 33.24
N ASP A 11 -9.99 17.87 33.23
CA ASP A 11 -11.26 17.64 32.54
C ASP A 11 -11.06 17.41 31.02
N ALA A 12 -10.20 18.20 30.37
CA ALA A 12 -9.88 18.02 28.95
C ALA A 12 -9.13 16.71 28.67
N MET A 13 -8.36 16.22 29.65
CA MET A 13 -7.64 14.95 29.53
C MET A 13 -8.58 13.75 29.71
N ASP A 14 -9.56 13.84 30.62
CA ASP A 14 -10.62 12.85 30.79
C ASP A 14 -11.51 12.76 29.54
N ASP A 15 -11.94 13.88 28.97
CA ASP A 15 -12.69 13.90 27.70
C ASP A 15 -11.92 13.25 26.56
N THR A 16 -10.59 13.44 26.52
CA THR A 16 -9.71 12.83 25.51
C THR A 16 -9.60 11.33 25.69
N ILE A 17 -9.50 10.85 26.93
CA ILE A 17 -9.44 9.41 27.27
C ILE A 17 -10.75 8.74 26.86
N ASP A 18 -11.90 9.33 27.21
CA ASP A 18 -13.23 8.82 26.84
C ASP A 18 -13.42 8.74 25.31
N ALA A 19 -12.95 9.76 24.60
CA ALA A 19 -12.97 9.77 23.13
C ALA A 19 -12.07 8.66 22.53
N MET A 20 -10.89 8.45 23.11
CA MET A 20 -9.97 7.36 22.69
C MET A 20 -10.56 5.98 22.98
N GLU A 21 -11.21 5.78 24.11
CA GLU A 21 -11.88 4.51 24.42
C GLU A 21 -13.05 4.23 23.47
N LYS A 22 -13.88 5.22 23.18
CA LYS A 22 -14.94 5.10 22.17
C LYS A 22 -14.40 4.75 20.79
N LEU A 23 -13.33 5.43 20.35
CA LEU A 23 -12.68 5.14 19.08
C LEU A 23 -12.13 3.71 19.05
N ASN A 24 -11.44 3.28 20.11
CA ASN A 24 -10.88 1.94 20.22
C ASN A 24 -11.97 0.85 20.16
N ASN A 25 -13.09 1.06 20.85
CA ASN A 25 -14.24 0.15 20.81
C ASN A 25 -14.89 0.11 19.42
N THR A 26 -15.00 1.24 18.74
CA THR A 26 -15.50 1.32 17.38
C THR A 26 -14.58 0.56 16.40
N LEU A 27 -13.27 0.75 16.51
CA LEU A 27 -12.28 0.05 15.69
C LEU A 27 -12.29 -1.45 15.94
N ARG A 28 -12.47 -1.89 17.20
CA ARG A 28 -12.62 -3.33 17.54
C ARG A 28 -13.86 -3.93 16.91
N ALA A 29 -15.00 -3.22 16.96
CA ALA A 29 -16.24 -3.67 16.35
C ALA A 29 -16.10 -3.76 14.82
N GLN A 30 -15.56 -2.73 14.18
CA GLN A 30 -15.32 -2.74 12.73
C GLN A 30 -14.38 -3.88 12.31
N ARG A 31 -13.30 -4.13 13.07
CA ARG A 31 -12.39 -5.23 12.81
C ARG A 31 -13.09 -6.58 12.94
N HIS A 32 -13.94 -6.75 13.95
CA HIS A 32 -14.70 -7.98 14.16
C HIS A 32 -15.67 -8.22 12.99
N ASP A 33 -16.41 -7.20 12.56
CA ASP A 33 -17.33 -7.30 11.44
C ASP A 33 -16.61 -7.63 10.13
N PHE A 34 -15.45 -6.99 9.89
CA PHE A 34 -14.61 -7.30 8.75
C PHE A 34 -14.14 -8.76 8.74
N LEU A 35 -13.69 -9.28 9.89
CA LEU A 35 -13.27 -10.68 10.01
C LEU A 35 -14.44 -11.64 9.77
N ASN A 36 -15.65 -11.33 10.24
CA ASN A 36 -16.84 -12.13 9.98
C ASN A 36 -17.17 -12.18 8.48
N HIS A 37 -17.10 -11.05 7.79
CA HIS A 37 -17.30 -11.01 6.34
C HIS A 37 -16.24 -11.84 5.59
N LEU A 38 -14.97 -11.73 5.99
CA LEU A 38 -13.90 -12.55 5.42
C LEU A 38 -14.14 -14.05 5.64
N GLN A 39 -14.62 -14.44 6.83
CA GLN A 39 -14.89 -15.84 7.16
C GLN A 39 -16.01 -16.41 6.29
N VAL A 40 -17.07 -15.63 6.02
CA VAL A 40 -18.13 -16.04 5.10
C VAL A 40 -17.60 -16.27 3.69
N VAL A 41 -16.81 -15.30 3.18
CA VAL A 41 -16.17 -15.42 1.86
C VAL A 41 -15.26 -16.66 1.80
N TYR A 42 -14.44 -16.86 2.83
CA TYR A 42 -13.54 -18.02 2.91
C TYR A 42 -14.32 -19.35 2.87
N SER A 43 -15.41 -19.46 3.66
CA SER A 43 -16.24 -20.67 3.68
C SER A 43 -16.89 -20.95 2.33
N LEU A 44 -17.39 -19.91 1.64
CA LEU A 44 -17.94 -20.05 0.29
C LEU A 44 -16.89 -20.50 -0.73
N MET A 45 -15.67 -19.99 -0.60
CA MET A 45 -14.53 -20.40 -1.44
C MET A 45 -14.12 -21.86 -1.19
N GLU A 46 -14.10 -22.32 0.06
CA GLU A 46 -13.84 -23.74 0.39
C GLU A 46 -14.91 -24.69 -0.13
N MET A 47 -16.16 -24.22 -0.22
CA MET A 47 -17.28 -24.98 -0.79
C MET A 47 -17.31 -24.89 -2.33
N GLU A 48 -16.36 -24.23 -2.96
CA GLU A 48 -16.27 -23.97 -4.40
C GLU A 48 -17.47 -23.15 -4.95
N GLU A 49 -18.22 -22.49 -4.06
CA GLU A 49 -19.38 -21.64 -4.40
C GLU A 49 -18.91 -20.21 -4.78
N TYR A 50 -18.11 -20.11 -5.82
CA TYR A 50 -17.47 -18.86 -6.25
C TYR A 50 -18.49 -17.77 -6.66
N GLY A 51 -19.64 -18.19 -7.22
CA GLY A 51 -20.72 -17.27 -7.60
C GLY A 51 -21.35 -16.58 -6.38
N GLU A 52 -21.62 -17.35 -5.33
CA GLU A 52 -22.17 -16.83 -4.06
C GLU A 52 -21.13 -15.97 -3.32
N ALA A 53 -19.84 -16.35 -3.34
CA ALA A 53 -18.77 -15.55 -2.78
C ALA A 53 -18.69 -14.17 -3.44
N ASN A 54 -18.74 -14.10 -4.77
CA ASN A 54 -18.76 -12.85 -5.51
C ASN A 54 -20.02 -12.02 -5.20
N SER A 55 -21.19 -12.64 -5.17
CA SER A 55 -22.44 -11.97 -4.84
C SER A 55 -22.43 -11.39 -3.42
N TYR A 56 -21.83 -12.11 -2.46
CA TYR A 56 -21.68 -11.65 -1.09
C TYR A 56 -20.75 -10.45 -1.00
N ILE A 57 -19.59 -10.49 -1.67
CA ILE A 57 -18.65 -9.36 -1.72
C ILE A 57 -19.32 -8.12 -2.35
N GLU A 58 -20.07 -8.29 -3.43
CA GLU A 58 -20.80 -7.19 -4.07
C GLU A 58 -21.86 -6.56 -3.17
N LYS A 59 -22.55 -7.36 -2.35
CA LYS A 59 -23.55 -6.86 -1.39
C LYS A 59 -22.91 -6.07 -0.24
N VAL A 60 -21.75 -6.53 0.26
CA VAL A 60 -21.11 -5.93 1.44
C VAL A 60 -20.30 -4.69 1.08
N TYR A 61 -19.57 -4.71 -0.06
CA TYR A 61 -18.61 -3.68 -0.45
C TYR A 61 -18.99 -2.89 -1.71
N GLY A 62 -20.16 -3.18 -2.29
CA GLY A 62 -20.60 -2.57 -3.53
C GLY A 62 -20.01 -3.26 -4.76
N ARG A 63 -20.56 -2.92 -5.94
CA ARG A 63 -20.15 -3.53 -7.21
C ARG A 63 -18.68 -3.20 -7.51
N ILE A 64 -17.86 -4.22 -7.48
CA ILE A 64 -16.51 -4.17 -8.04
C ILE A 64 -16.66 -4.21 -9.55
N THR A 65 -16.59 -3.06 -10.20
CA THR A 65 -16.58 -2.97 -11.66
C THR A 65 -15.38 -3.74 -12.18
N ALA A 66 -15.62 -4.91 -12.78
CA ALA A 66 -14.62 -5.72 -13.44
C ALA A 66 -14.13 -4.96 -14.69
N VAL A 67 -13.09 -4.16 -14.54
CA VAL A 67 -12.34 -3.65 -15.68
C VAL A 67 -11.46 -4.80 -16.17
N SER A 68 -11.98 -5.55 -17.15
CA SER A 68 -11.24 -6.62 -17.82
C SER A 68 -10.17 -6.00 -18.73
N ARG A 69 -9.07 -5.54 -18.15
CA ARG A 69 -7.82 -5.28 -18.86
C ARG A 69 -6.89 -6.48 -18.62
N VAL A 70 -6.39 -7.05 -19.70
CA VAL A 70 -5.45 -8.18 -19.66
C VAL A 70 -4.16 -7.67 -19.01
N LEU A 71 -4.03 -7.91 -17.70
CA LEU A 71 -2.81 -7.61 -16.96
C LEU A 71 -1.85 -8.79 -17.13
N LYS A 72 -0.59 -8.48 -17.38
CA LYS A 72 0.41 -9.44 -17.88
C LYS A 72 1.33 -10.03 -16.78
N THR A 73 1.03 -9.84 -15.50
CA THR A 73 1.86 -10.48 -14.47
C THR A 73 1.40 -11.92 -14.20
N ALA A 74 2.32 -12.78 -13.78
CA ALA A 74 2.01 -14.16 -13.36
C ALA A 74 1.47 -14.22 -11.91
N ARG A 75 1.25 -13.06 -11.27
CA ARG A 75 0.85 -12.93 -9.86
C ARG A 75 -0.59 -12.44 -9.76
N ALA A 76 -1.53 -13.35 -9.54
CA ALA A 76 -2.95 -13.01 -9.43
C ALA A 76 -3.27 -11.88 -8.41
N PRO A 77 -2.68 -11.83 -7.19
CA PRO A 77 -2.92 -10.72 -6.27
C PRO A 77 -2.52 -9.36 -6.83
N ILE A 78 -1.38 -9.26 -7.53
CA ILE A 78 -0.90 -8.01 -8.14
C ILE A 78 -1.85 -7.57 -9.25
N ASN A 79 -2.29 -8.51 -10.11
CA ASN A 79 -3.24 -8.20 -11.17
C ASN A 79 -4.58 -7.69 -10.61
N ALA A 80 -5.11 -8.33 -9.56
CA ALA A 80 -6.33 -7.89 -8.89
C ALA A 80 -6.18 -6.49 -8.27
N LEU A 81 -5.08 -6.22 -7.56
CA LEU A 81 -4.80 -4.90 -7.03
C LEU A 81 -4.77 -3.83 -8.13
N LEU A 82 -4.00 -4.07 -9.20
CA LEU A 82 -3.89 -3.12 -10.31
C LEU A 82 -5.25 -2.82 -10.95
N GLN A 83 -6.13 -3.83 -11.11
CA GLN A 83 -7.49 -3.60 -11.59
C GLN A 83 -8.29 -2.64 -10.70
N VAL A 84 -8.27 -2.87 -9.38
CA VAL A 84 -8.95 -2.00 -8.40
C VAL A 84 -8.38 -0.58 -8.45
N LYS A 85 -7.04 -0.45 -8.49
CA LYS A 85 -6.39 0.86 -8.53
C LYS A 85 -6.63 1.62 -9.84
N LEU A 86 -6.68 0.91 -10.98
CA LEU A 86 -7.04 1.53 -12.26
C LEU A 86 -8.47 2.09 -12.24
N ALA A 87 -9.44 1.37 -11.67
CA ALA A 87 -10.79 1.87 -11.51
C ALA A 87 -10.86 3.10 -10.59
N ALA A 88 -10.06 3.14 -9.52
CA ALA A 88 -9.94 4.30 -8.64
C ALA A 88 -9.33 5.50 -9.37
N CYS A 89 -8.29 5.30 -10.16
CA CYS A 89 -7.67 6.32 -11.00
C CYS A 89 -8.67 6.92 -12.00
N GLU A 90 -9.45 6.07 -12.66
CA GLU A 90 -10.48 6.51 -13.61
C GLU A 90 -11.52 7.43 -12.93
N LYS A 91 -12.00 7.04 -11.75
CA LYS A 91 -12.92 7.88 -10.95
C LYS A 91 -12.29 9.21 -10.53
N ALA A 92 -11.00 9.24 -10.27
CA ALA A 92 -10.25 10.45 -9.91
C ALA A 92 -9.85 11.31 -11.10
N GLY A 93 -10.18 10.91 -12.34
CA GLY A 93 -9.79 11.57 -13.58
C GLY A 93 -8.30 11.47 -13.89
N VAL A 94 -7.62 10.44 -13.39
CA VAL A 94 -6.19 10.17 -13.59
C VAL A 94 -6.02 9.30 -14.84
N GLN A 95 -5.21 9.77 -15.78
CA GLN A 95 -4.79 8.98 -16.94
C GLN A 95 -3.66 8.03 -16.54
N VAL A 96 -3.82 6.73 -16.79
CA VAL A 96 -2.85 5.71 -16.37
C VAL A 96 -2.17 5.08 -17.57
N THR A 97 -0.82 5.04 -17.50
CA THR A 97 0.03 4.29 -18.42
C THR A 97 0.61 3.07 -17.67
N LEU A 98 0.41 1.87 -18.24
CA LEU A 98 0.97 0.62 -17.68
C LEU A 98 2.04 0.08 -18.61
N ASN A 99 3.28 -0.03 -18.11
CA ASN A 99 4.43 -0.60 -18.79
C ASN A 99 4.85 -1.90 -18.09
N ILE A 100 4.19 -3.01 -18.41
CA ILE A 100 4.51 -4.32 -17.83
C ILE A 100 5.29 -5.13 -18.86
N THR A 101 6.59 -5.23 -18.68
CA THR A 101 7.52 -5.96 -19.56
C THR A 101 8.04 -7.26 -18.96
N SER A 102 7.77 -7.50 -17.67
CA SER A 102 8.09 -8.73 -16.97
C SER A 102 6.86 -9.36 -16.32
N THR A 103 6.78 -10.67 -16.32
CA THR A 103 5.68 -11.41 -15.66
C THR A 103 5.84 -11.49 -14.15
N TRP A 104 7.02 -11.23 -13.61
CA TRP A 104 7.33 -11.36 -12.19
C TRP A 104 7.02 -12.74 -11.59
N LYS A 105 7.19 -13.80 -12.42
CA LYS A 105 6.82 -15.16 -12.03
C LYS A 105 7.56 -15.61 -10.77
N GLU A 106 8.85 -15.32 -10.68
CA GLU A 106 9.74 -15.78 -9.61
C GLU A 106 10.11 -14.65 -8.63
N LEU A 107 9.26 -13.61 -8.53
CA LEU A 107 9.46 -12.54 -7.57
C LEU A 107 9.55 -13.11 -6.13
N PRO A 108 10.63 -12.85 -5.37
CA PRO A 108 10.82 -13.43 -4.03
C PRO A 108 9.86 -12.87 -2.99
N ILE A 109 9.40 -11.63 -3.16
CA ILE A 109 8.36 -11.04 -2.30
C ILE A 109 7.01 -11.73 -2.55
N SER A 110 6.28 -12.03 -1.49
CA SER A 110 4.92 -12.55 -1.62
C SER A 110 4.00 -11.58 -2.38
N GLY A 111 3.02 -12.12 -3.11
CA GLY A 111 2.06 -11.28 -3.84
C GLY A 111 1.33 -10.28 -2.93
N TRP A 112 1.07 -10.66 -1.67
CA TRP A 112 0.43 -9.79 -0.66
C TRP A 112 1.31 -8.63 -0.21
N GLU A 113 2.57 -8.89 0.04
CA GLU A 113 3.51 -7.84 0.45
C GLU A 113 3.78 -6.86 -0.69
N MET A 114 3.92 -7.40 -1.91
CA MET A 114 4.05 -6.53 -3.08
C MET A 114 2.79 -5.71 -3.35
N CYS A 115 1.61 -6.24 -3.07
CA CYS A 115 0.37 -5.47 -3.09
C CYS A 115 0.37 -4.32 -2.09
N LYS A 116 0.91 -4.50 -0.87
CA LYS A 116 1.06 -3.40 0.10
C LYS A 116 1.99 -2.32 -0.43
N VAL A 117 3.12 -2.71 -1.02
CA VAL A 117 4.08 -1.79 -1.63
C VAL A 117 3.41 -0.96 -2.72
N LEU A 118 2.84 -1.61 -3.74
CA LEU A 118 2.23 -0.94 -4.88
C LEU A 118 1.01 -0.10 -4.46
N SER A 119 0.17 -0.60 -3.54
CA SER A 119 -0.98 0.16 -3.06
C SER A 119 -0.58 1.48 -2.42
N ASN A 120 0.39 1.46 -1.50
CA ASN A 120 0.87 2.68 -0.84
C ASN A 120 1.41 3.71 -1.85
N LEU A 121 2.18 3.25 -2.84
CA LEU A 121 2.74 4.16 -3.84
C LEU A 121 1.67 4.74 -4.77
N ILE A 122 0.72 3.92 -5.22
CA ILE A 122 -0.37 4.37 -6.11
C ILE A 122 -1.31 5.32 -5.36
N ASP A 123 -1.65 5.04 -4.09
CA ASP A 123 -2.49 5.91 -3.29
C ASP A 123 -1.81 7.26 -3.04
N ASN A 124 -0.51 7.26 -2.74
CA ASN A 124 0.25 8.49 -2.61
C ASN A 124 0.29 9.30 -3.91
N ALA A 125 0.40 8.62 -5.05
CA ALA A 125 0.36 9.27 -6.36
C ALA A 125 -1.01 9.92 -6.65
N ILE A 126 -2.12 9.22 -6.36
CA ILE A 126 -3.49 9.74 -6.53
C ILE A 126 -3.68 10.98 -5.65
N ASP A 127 -3.28 10.90 -4.38
CA ASP A 127 -3.41 12.01 -3.43
C ASP A 127 -2.59 13.23 -3.84
N ALA A 128 -1.35 13.02 -4.33
CA ALA A 128 -0.48 14.10 -4.80
C ALA A 128 -1.06 14.84 -6.03
N MET A 129 -1.97 14.21 -6.75
CA MET A 129 -2.64 14.79 -7.92
C MET A 129 -4.05 15.33 -7.60
N ALA A 130 -4.53 15.25 -6.35
CA ALA A 130 -5.92 15.58 -6.00
C ALA A 130 -6.33 16.98 -6.50
N ASP A 131 -5.49 17.97 -6.28
CA ASP A 131 -5.76 19.38 -6.62
C ASP A 131 -5.45 19.74 -8.08
N LEU A 132 -4.89 18.82 -8.88
CA LEU A 132 -4.64 19.08 -10.27
C LEU A 132 -5.95 19.04 -11.08
N PRO A 133 -6.07 19.89 -12.13
CA PRO A 133 -7.20 19.83 -13.04
C PRO A 133 -7.20 18.53 -13.86
N ASN A 134 -8.40 18.09 -14.26
CA ASN A 134 -8.55 16.94 -15.15
C ASN A 134 -7.73 17.16 -16.45
N GLY A 135 -7.12 16.10 -16.94
CA GLY A 135 -6.22 16.15 -18.11
C GLY A 135 -4.76 16.47 -17.78
N LYS A 136 -4.45 16.89 -16.54
CA LYS A 136 -3.06 17.03 -16.06
C LYS A 136 -2.64 15.96 -15.06
N LYS A 137 -3.53 15.03 -14.72
CA LYS A 137 -3.30 13.94 -13.80
C LYS A 137 -2.81 12.71 -14.56
N HIS A 138 -1.52 12.43 -14.47
CA HIS A 138 -0.91 11.28 -15.15
C HIS A 138 -0.19 10.40 -14.15
N LEU A 139 -0.46 9.11 -14.23
CA LEU A 139 0.20 8.05 -13.43
C LEU A 139 0.81 7.04 -14.39
N THR A 140 2.10 6.78 -14.24
CA THR A 140 2.79 5.71 -14.97
C THR A 140 3.27 4.64 -13.99
N ILE A 141 2.89 3.39 -14.23
CA ILE A 141 3.34 2.24 -13.47
C ILE A 141 4.17 1.35 -14.38
N THR A 142 5.42 1.10 -14.01
CA THR A 142 6.34 0.24 -14.75
C THR A 142 6.73 -0.96 -13.91
N LEU A 143 6.56 -2.16 -14.44
CA LEU A 143 7.00 -3.41 -13.85
C LEU A 143 7.91 -4.13 -14.84
N THR A 144 9.18 -4.25 -14.50
CA THR A 144 10.21 -4.82 -15.36
C THR A 144 11.19 -5.67 -14.56
N GLU A 145 12.19 -6.22 -15.20
CA GLU A 145 13.29 -6.94 -14.59
C GLU A 145 14.56 -6.82 -15.43
N ASN A 146 15.69 -6.94 -14.77
CA ASN A 146 17.00 -7.13 -15.42
C ASN A 146 17.59 -8.49 -14.97
N LEU A 147 18.84 -8.73 -15.28
CA LEU A 147 19.50 -10.00 -14.94
C LEU A 147 19.61 -10.27 -13.45
N LYS A 148 19.64 -9.21 -12.63
CA LYS A 148 19.90 -9.29 -11.17
C LYS A 148 18.69 -8.98 -10.31
N GLU A 149 17.74 -8.18 -10.81
CA GLU A 149 16.70 -7.58 -9.99
C GLU A 149 15.37 -7.49 -10.73
N TYR A 150 14.29 -7.58 -9.97
CA TYR A 150 12.99 -7.08 -10.34
C TYR A 150 12.96 -5.58 -10.05
N VAL A 151 12.48 -4.81 -11.01
CA VAL A 151 12.46 -3.35 -10.93
C VAL A 151 11.03 -2.86 -11.15
N PHE A 152 10.61 -1.91 -10.33
CA PHE A 152 9.33 -1.24 -10.52
C PHE A 152 9.46 0.26 -10.33
N SER A 153 8.57 1.00 -10.96
CA SER A 153 8.44 2.43 -10.70
C SER A 153 6.98 2.86 -10.72
N VAL A 154 6.67 3.86 -9.92
CA VAL A 154 5.40 4.58 -9.90
C VAL A 154 5.74 6.05 -10.06
N ALA A 155 5.38 6.62 -11.20
CA ALA A 155 5.62 8.01 -11.54
C ALA A 155 4.29 8.75 -11.66
N ASN A 156 4.19 9.93 -11.08
CA ASN A 156 2.99 10.77 -11.17
C ASN A 156 3.34 12.25 -11.38
N THR A 157 2.48 12.92 -12.10
CA THR A 157 2.41 14.38 -12.02
C THR A 157 1.84 14.78 -10.66
N GLY A 158 2.08 15.99 -10.20
CA GLY A 158 1.52 16.45 -8.93
C GLY A 158 2.43 17.44 -8.22
N THR A 159 2.12 17.67 -6.95
CA THR A 159 2.95 18.55 -6.14
C THR A 159 4.32 17.91 -5.92
N PRO A 160 5.43 18.60 -6.30
CA PRO A 160 6.76 18.05 -6.12
C PRO A 160 7.13 17.93 -4.63
N ILE A 161 7.99 16.95 -4.32
CA ILE A 161 8.57 16.75 -3.00
C ILE A 161 9.85 17.59 -2.91
N ALA A 162 9.95 18.44 -1.89
CA ALA A 162 11.12 19.27 -1.67
C ALA A 162 12.39 18.39 -1.54
N PRO A 163 13.54 18.82 -2.07
CA PRO A 163 14.78 18.04 -2.04
C PRO A 163 15.17 17.55 -0.63
N ASP A 164 15.00 18.41 0.37
CA ASP A 164 15.34 18.09 1.76
C ASP A 164 14.40 17.02 2.37
N ASP A 165 13.18 16.87 1.83
CA ASP A 165 12.20 15.90 2.30
C ASP A 165 12.31 14.56 1.59
N GLN A 166 12.93 14.47 0.41
CA GLN A 166 13.00 13.24 -0.40
C GLN A 166 13.64 12.04 0.34
N GLN A 167 14.52 12.28 1.28
CA GLN A 167 15.07 11.22 2.13
C GLN A 167 14.21 10.97 3.37
N ARG A 168 13.61 12.01 3.92
CA ARG A 168 12.85 11.97 5.18
C ARG A 168 11.47 11.34 5.04
N ILE A 169 10.86 11.39 3.85
CA ILE A 169 9.53 10.82 3.62
C ILE A 169 9.43 9.32 3.89
N PHE A 170 10.55 8.61 3.99
CA PHE A 170 10.62 7.20 4.35
C PHE A 170 10.78 6.97 5.86
N GLU A 171 10.90 8.02 6.67
CA GLU A 171 10.94 7.91 8.13
C GLU A 171 9.52 7.71 8.69
N PRO A 172 9.37 6.96 9.80
CA PRO A 172 8.06 6.74 10.41
C PRO A 172 7.44 8.06 10.89
N GLY A 173 6.14 8.24 10.62
CA GLY A 173 5.39 9.40 11.07
C GLY A 173 5.54 10.65 10.20
N VAL A 174 6.37 10.63 9.16
CA VAL A 174 6.50 11.77 8.23
C VAL A 174 5.33 11.76 7.25
N THR A 175 4.52 12.80 7.29
CA THR A 175 3.35 12.99 6.42
C THR A 175 3.05 14.46 6.21
N THR A 176 2.58 14.81 5.03
CA THR A 176 2.02 16.12 4.70
C THR A 176 0.49 16.11 4.76
N LYS A 177 -0.14 14.95 5.02
CA LYS A 177 -1.59 14.79 5.06
C LYS A 177 -2.12 15.02 6.47
N SER A 178 -3.21 15.77 6.61
CA SER A 178 -3.86 16.06 7.91
C SER A 178 -4.30 14.78 8.65
N ASP A 179 -4.79 13.78 7.92
CA ASP A 179 -5.32 12.54 8.48
C ASP A 179 -4.36 11.35 8.28
N GLY A 180 -3.14 11.61 7.79
CA GLY A 180 -2.15 10.60 7.47
C GLY A 180 -1.28 10.23 8.68
N HIS A 181 -1.09 8.94 8.93
CA HIS A 181 -0.21 8.45 10.01
C HIS A 181 1.28 8.44 9.62
N GLY A 182 1.63 8.82 8.37
CA GLY A 182 3.03 8.86 7.89
C GLY A 182 3.74 7.51 7.86
N MET A 183 3.00 6.39 7.83
CA MET A 183 3.56 5.04 7.88
C MET A 183 3.69 4.36 6.52
N GLY A 184 3.01 4.85 5.48
CA GLY A 184 2.90 4.15 4.20
C GLY A 184 4.24 3.94 3.51
N LEU A 185 5.04 4.99 3.33
CA LEU A 185 6.35 4.92 2.69
C LEU A 185 7.40 4.22 3.56
N PHE A 186 7.32 4.37 4.89
CA PHE A 186 8.13 3.60 5.83
C PHE A 186 7.88 2.09 5.66
N ILE A 187 6.62 1.65 5.64
CA ILE A 187 6.25 0.24 5.42
C ILE A 187 6.77 -0.26 4.07
N VAL A 188 6.68 0.56 3.01
CA VAL A 188 7.21 0.22 1.68
C VAL A 188 8.70 -0.08 1.77
N ARG A 189 9.48 0.82 2.36
CA ARG A 189 10.93 0.67 2.47
C ARG A 189 11.34 -0.53 3.31
N GLU A 190 10.71 -0.71 4.47
CA GLU A 190 10.98 -1.86 5.34
C GLU A 190 10.62 -3.20 4.67
N THR A 191 9.48 -3.24 3.96
CA THR A 191 9.11 -4.45 3.20
C THR A 191 10.16 -4.79 2.15
N LEU A 192 10.63 -3.82 1.37
CA LEU A 192 11.63 -4.08 0.33
C LEU A 192 12.97 -4.48 0.93
N ARG A 193 13.42 -3.81 2.00
CA ARG A 193 14.68 -4.13 2.70
C ARG A 193 14.71 -5.51 3.30
N HIS A 194 13.58 -6.01 3.79
CA HIS A 194 13.46 -7.39 4.27
C HIS A 194 13.85 -8.41 3.19
N TYR A 195 13.63 -8.08 1.91
CA TYR A 195 14.01 -8.90 0.75
C TYR A 195 15.31 -8.44 0.07
N GLY A 196 16.12 -7.64 0.75
CA GLY A 196 17.40 -7.15 0.22
C GLY A 196 17.27 -6.07 -0.87
N GLY A 197 16.05 -5.57 -1.10
CA GLY A 197 15.77 -4.47 -2.02
C GLY A 197 15.80 -3.10 -1.35
N ASP A 198 15.51 -2.07 -2.10
CA ASP A 198 15.32 -0.70 -1.56
C ASP A 198 14.43 0.11 -2.51
N ILE A 199 14.08 1.32 -2.07
CA ILE A 199 13.29 2.28 -2.82
C ILE A 199 13.93 3.66 -2.76
N GLN A 200 13.86 4.37 -3.86
CA GLN A 200 14.33 5.75 -4.01
C GLN A 200 13.22 6.61 -4.59
N VAL A 201 13.33 7.91 -4.40
CA VAL A 201 12.44 8.90 -4.99
C VAL A 201 13.27 9.97 -5.69
N THR A 202 12.78 10.41 -6.83
CA THR A 202 13.20 11.65 -7.49
C THR A 202 11.95 12.47 -7.75
N SER A 203 12.02 13.77 -7.49
CA SER A 203 10.88 14.67 -7.67
C SER A 203 11.36 16.02 -8.16
N ASP A 204 10.70 16.50 -9.20
CA ASP A 204 10.92 17.82 -9.76
C ASP A 204 9.58 18.49 -10.13
N ALA A 205 9.63 19.60 -10.85
CA ALA A 205 8.43 20.35 -11.25
C ALA A 205 7.54 19.61 -12.26
N GLN A 206 8.00 18.51 -12.86
CA GLN A 206 7.28 17.77 -13.90
C GLN A 206 6.64 16.51 -13.33
N GLU A 207 7.42 15.73 -12.59
CA GLU A 207 6.95 14.46 -12.05
C GLU A 207 7.67 14.06 -10.74
N THR A 208 7.00 13.21 -9.99
CA THR A 208 7.58 12.48 -8.86
C THR A 208 7.66 11.00 -9.23
N VAL A 209 8.84 10.40 -9.11
CA VAL A 209 9.09 9.00 -9.46
C VAL A 209 9.61 8.25 -8.24
N PHE A 210 8.85 7.26 -7.79
CA PHE A 210 9.31 6.26 -6.84
C PHE A 210 9.83 5.05 -7.61
N SER A 211 11.09 4.68 -7.42
CA SER A 211 11.72 3.52 -8.07
C SER A 211 12.23 2.54 -7.03
N GLY A 212 11.77 1.29 -7.11
CA GLY A 212 12.15 0.24 -6.19
C GLY A 212 12.74 -0.97 -6.92
N THR A 213 13.60 -1.69 -6.22
CA THR A 213 14.23 -2.93 -6.71
C THR A 213 14.09 -4.06 -5.70
N VAL A 214 14.07 -5.29 -6.20
CA VAL A 214 14.11 -6.53 -5.42
C VAL A 214 15.10 -7.47 -6.08
N PRO A 215 16.19 -7.89 -5.41
CA PRO A 215 17.15 -8.84 -5.95
C PRO A 215 16.49 -10.17 -6.29
N LYS A 216 16.94 -10.81 -7.37
CA LYS A 216 16.49 -12.16 -7.76
C LYS A 216 17.05 -13.23 -6.82
N ASP A 217 18.30 -13.05 -6.39
CA ASP A 217 18.99 -13.95 -5.47
C ASP A 217 18.84 -13.45 -4.04
N THR A 218 17.64 -13.62 -3.47
CA THR A 218 17.39 -13.26 -2.07
C THR A 218 17.66 -14.47 -1.20
N THR A 219 18.84 -14.54 -0.59
CA THR A 219 19.05 -15.32 0.64
C THR A 219 18.38 -14.54 1.77
N ILE A 220 17.15 -14.93 2.13
CA ILE A 220 16.42 -14.33 3.26
C ILE A 220 17.31 -14.52 4.51
N PRO A 221 17.62 -13.47 5.28
CA PRO A 221 18.53 -13.55 6.42
C PRO A 221 18.14 -14.59 7.48
N GLU A 222 16.86 -14.95 7.60
CA GLU A 222 16.36 -15.97 8.53
C GLU A 222 16.81 -17.40 8.18
N ALA A 223 17.11 -17.70 6.90
CA ALA A 223 17.61 -19.02 6.53
C ALA A 223 19.06 -19.28 7.01
N LYS A 224 19.84 -18.23 7.28
CA LYS A 224 21.20 -18.37 7.86
C LYS A 224 21.18 -18.75 9.33
N ALA A 225 20.24 -18.23 10.11
CA ALA A 225 20.14 -18.56 11.54
C ALA A 225 19.71 -20.03 11.79
N ALA A 226 18.93 -20.61 10.88
CA ALA A 226 18.50 -22.01 10.98
C ALA A 226 19.60 -23.01 10.55
N GLN A 227 20.50 -22.63 9.62
CA GLN A 227 21.60 -23.49 9.18
C GLN A 227 22.80 -23.50 10.14
N GLU A 228 23.09 -22.38 10.83
CA GLU A 228 24.16 -22.33 11.83
C GLU A 228 23.83 -23.12 13.09
N ASN A 229 22.56 -23.26 13.44
CA ASN A 229 22.11 -24.09 14.58
C ASN A 229 22.05 -25.60 14.28
N SER A 230 22.07 -26.00 12.98
CA SER A 230 22.07 -27.43 12.59
C SER A 230 23.48 -28.02 12.46
N THR A 231 24.53 -27.19 12.46
CA THR A 231 25.91 -27.64 12.27
C THR A 231 26.67 -27.79 13.61
N ASN A 232 26.05 -27.36 14.73
CA ASN A 232 26.62 -27.44 16.08
C ASN A 232 25.86 -28.36 17.04
N ALA A 233 25.10 -29.33 16.52
CA ALA A 233 24.42 -30.37 17.29
C ALA A 233 25.00 -31.76 17.01
#